data_f12dc3b8978a300355ebcad96822c57f
#
_entry.id   f12dc3b8978a300355ebcad96822c57f
#
_cell.length_a   1.000
_cell.length_b   1.000
_cell.length_c   1.000
_cell.angle_alpha   90.00
_cell.angle_beta   90.00
_cell.angle_gamma   90.00
#
_symmetry.space_group_name_H-M   'P 1'
#
loop_
_entity.id
_entity.type
_entity.pdbx_description
1 polymer ?
#
loop_
_entity_poly.entity_id
_entity_poly.type
_entity_poly.pdbx_seq_one_letter_code
_entity_poly.pdbx_strand_id
1 'polypeptide(L)'
;FRLTAKWQSILCDIVSAHTSPEVAQLTNALVWGDRTYMNEEIRDAFADSGAMHVLSVSGMHMAMIYSMLLLFLGPPGAGTYARRIFRFVCYAIAIILYMGLTGACPAVVRSGLMILLYLLGKAMGWNTPIWNLLGFAAFLMLWINPFVWMNVGFQLSFLAMAGILFYAQPTIRYFSFKNIILHRTWEITAVSIAAQIFILPVILRQFYQFPLTFIASSLVAMPASYVIIFGSLINICLSVVGIDFLWPWYDIAGHWFIQSMKWMAGLNPEMNYSLPALAGLLLFLMAVLFSLALIYLWPLGKKAAYIAGLSALITLGCHRVNQWHVDEIVIYHHFKGLLADVMVDGQCISIQDTIITPGSVEFATRGNRCHRDVIHTISTADEHGFSTPKFNYTPRILLFAN
;
A
#
# COMPACT_ATOMS: atom_id res chain seq x y z
N PHE A 1 19.03 -9.41 -13.75
CA PHE A 1 18.62 -8.02 -13.58
C PHE A 1 18.84 -7.14 -14.83
N ARG A 2 20.04 -7.12 -15.47
CA ARG A 2 20.24 -6.30 -16.69
C ARG A 2 19.34 -6.69 -17.86
N LEU A 3 19.08 -7.97 -18.06
CA LEU A 3 18.18 -8.47 -19.11
C LEU A 3 16.72 -8.10 -18.82
N THR A 4 16.25 -8.27 -17.59
CA THR A 4 14.87 -7.95 -17.22
C THR A 4 14.60 -6.45 -17.32
N ALA A 5 15.56 -5.59 -16.91
CA ALA A 5 15.46 -4.14 -17.07
C ALA A 5 15.37 -3.71 -18.55
N LYS A 6 16.15 -4.37 -19.44
CA LYS A 6 16.05 -4.11 -20.89
C LYS A 6 14.68 -4.49 -21.47
N TRP A 7 14.15 -5.66 -21.07
CA TRP A 7 12.81 -6.06 -21.51
C TRP A 7 11.72 -5.17 -20.93
N GLN A 8 11.85 -4.75 -19.67
CA GLN A 8 10.96 -3.79 -19.06
C GLN A 8 10.92 -2.48 -19.86
N SER A 9 12.08 -1.89 -20.21
CA SER A 9 12.11 -0.66 -21.02
C SER A 9 11.44 -0.82 -22.38
N ILE A 10 11.70 -1.94 -23.10
CA ILE A 10 11.06 -2.19 -24.39
C ILE A 10 9.53 -2.26 -24.26
N LEU A 11 9.01 -2.92 -23.21
CA LEU A 11 7.58 -3.04 -22.98
C LEU A 11 6.96 -1.68 -22.61
N CYS A 12 7.66 -0.88 -21.81
CA CYS A 12 7.26 0.50 -21.50
C CYS A 12 7.23 1.39 -22.74
N ASP A 13 8.22 1.26 -23.64
CA ASP A 13 8.29 2.00 -24.89
C ASP A 13 7.12 1.66 -25.83
N ILE A 14 6.75 0.37 -25.94
CA ILE A 14 5.59 -0.07 -26.73
C ILE A 14 4.30 0.58 -26.21
N VAL A 15 4.08 0.56 -24.90
CA VAL A 15 2.90 1.18 -24.29
C VAL A 15 2.89 2.70 -24.57
N SER A 16 4.03 3.36 -24.35
CA SER A 16 4.17 4.80 -24.51
C SER A 16 3.99 5.27 -25.96
N ALA A 17 4.29 4.41 -26.94
CA ALA A 17 4.10 4.71 -28.35
C ALA A 17 2.63 4.69 -28.80
N HIS A 18 1.74 4.00 -28.06
CA HIS A 18 0.36 3.75 -28.48
C HIS A 18 -0.70 4.39 -27.55
N THR A 19 -0.29 4.94 -26.41
CA THR A 19 -1.20 5.52 -25.42
C THR A 19 -0.79 6.95 -25.07
N SER A 20 -1.73 7.70 -24.51
CA SER A 20 -1.45 9.04 -23.96
C SER A 20 -0.42 8.97 -22.83
N PRO A 21 0.33 10.06 -22.58
CA PRO A 21 1.38 10.09 -21.57
C PRO A 21 0.89 9.70 -20.17
N GLU A 22 -0.31 10.12 -19.76
CA GLU A 22 -0.89 9.80 -18.46
C GLU A 22 -1.21 8.30 -18.32
N VAL A 23 -1.82 7.70 -19.36
CA VAL A 23 -2.18 6.29 -19.38
C VAL A 23 -0.93 5.42 -19.50
N ALA A 24 0.09 5.85 -20.26
CA ALA A 24 1.38 5.17 -20.32
C ALA A 24 2.04 5.10 -18.95
N GLN A 25 2.11 6.21 -18.21
CA GLN A 25 2.66 6.28 -16.86
C GLN A 25 1.91 5.36 -15.89
N LEU A 26 0.56 5.40 -15.91
CA LEU A 26 -0.26 4.52 -15.11
C LEU A 26 0.00 3.05 -15.43
N THR A 27 -0.01 2.68 -16.71
CA THR A 27 0.21 1.31 -17.16
C THR A 27 1.61 0.80 -16.79
N ASN A 28 2.64 1.63 -17.03
CA ASN A 28 4.02 1.27 -16.72
C ASN A 28 4.23 1.03 -15.22
N ALA A 29 3.60 1.85 -14.37
CA ALA A 29 3.65 1.64 -12.93
C ALA A 29 2.88 0.39 -12.47
N LEU A 30 1.67 0.18 -13.01
CA LEU A 30 0.79 -0.92 -12.61
C LEU A 30 1.29 -2.28 -13.10
N VAL A 31 1.73 -2.38 -14.35
CA VAL A 31 2.05 -3.65 -15.01
C VAL A 31 3.52 -4.01 -14.86
N TRP A 32 4.41 -3.04 -15.09
CA TRP A 32 5.86 -3.27 -15.13
C TRP A 32 6.59 -2.77 -13.87
N GLY A 33 5.90 -2.03 -13.00
CA GLY A 33 6.50 -1.47 -11.77
C GLY A 33 7.39 -0.26 -12.00
N ASP A 34 7.42 0.29 -13.21
CA ASP A 34 8.20 1.48 -13.53
C ASP A 34 7.44 2.76 -13.16
N ARG A 35 7.97 3.50 -12.20
CA ARG A 35 7.43 4.76 -11.68
C ARG A 35 8.33 5.96 -11.96
N THR A 36 9.37 5.77 -12.75
CA THR A 36 10.43 6.78 -12.97
C THR A 36 9.88 8.10 -13.49
N TYR A 37 8.86 8.03 -14.34
CA TYR A 37 8.26 9.20 -14.98
C TYR A 37 6.84 9.49 -14.51
N MET A 38 6.44 8.96 -13.35
CA MET A 38 5.08 9.15 -12.85
C MET A 38 4.82 10.59 -12.45
N ASN A 39 3.75 11.18 -12.95
CA ASN A 39 3.27 12.50 -12.57
C ASN A 39 2.86 12.52 -11.10
N GLU A 40 3.31 13.54 -10.35
CA GLU A 40 2.94 13.73 -8.95
C GLU A 40 1.43 13.82 -8.77
N GLU A 41 0.72 14.52 -9.67
CA GLU A 41 -0.74 14.65 -9.63
C GLU A 41 -1.47 13.30 -9.66
N ILE A 42 -1.03 12.37 -10.52
CA ILE A 42 -1.61 11.02 -10.59
C ILE A 42 -1.28 10.26 -9.30
N ARG A 43 -0.03 10.32 -8.85
CA ARG A 43 0.39 9.65 -7.63
C ARG A 43 -0.40 10.12 -6.41
N ASP A 44 -0.58 11.43 -6.27
CA ASP A 44 -1.29 12.04 -5.16
C ASP A 44 -2.79 11.71 -5.22
N ALA A 45 -3.41 11.72 -6.40
CA ALA A 45 -4.79 11.28 -6.58
C ALA A 45 -5.01 9.83 -6.11
N PHE A 46 -4.07 8.91 -6.40
CA PHE A 46 -4.14 7.55 -5.92
C PHE A 46 -3.86 7.42 -4.41
N ALA A 47 -3.00 8.26 -3.85
CA ALA A 47 -2.72 8.30 -2.42
C ALA A 47 -3.94 8.80 -1.63
N ASP A 48 -4.48 9.95 -2.04
CA ASP A 48 -5.60 10.62 -1.37
C ASP A 48 -6.91 9.85 -1.52
N SER A 49 -7.11 9.15 -2.64
CA SER A 49 -8.24 8.22 -2.79
C SER A 49 -8.11 6.94 -1.96
N GLY A 50 -6.92 6.61 -1.42
CA GLY A 50 -6.63 5.35 -0.71
C GLY A 50 -6.31 4.17 -1.62
N ALA A 51 -6.16 4.40 -2.92
CA ALA A 51 -5.81 3.39 -3.91
C ALA A 51 -4.30 3.26 -4.18
N MET A 52 -3.44 3.88 -3.36
CA MET A 52 -1.98 3.84 -3.53
C MET A 52 -1.41 2.41 -3.57
N HIS A 53 -2.06 1.48 -2.86
CA HIS A 53 -1.70 0.05 -2.87
C HIS A 53 -1.90 -0.62 -4.23
N VAL A 54 -2.79 -0.07 -5.07
CA VAL A 54 -3.03 -0.54 -6.45
C VAL A 54 -1.94 -0.04 -7.39
N LEU A 55 -1.52 1.22 -7.24
CA LEU A 55 -0.46 1.82 -8.05
C LEU A 55 0.89 1.12 -7.88
N SER A 56 1.06 0.40 -6.78
CA SER A 56 2.25 -0.44 -6.59
C SER A 56 1.98 -1.87 -7.03
N VAL A 57 2.89 -2.46 -7.80
CA VAL A 57 2.77 -3.88 -8.14
C VAL A 57 2.67 -4.68 -6.85
N SER A 58 1.55 -5.40 -6.70
CA SER A 58 1.15 -6.04 -5.44
C SER A 58 0.90 -7.53 -5.62
N GLY A 59 0.57 -8.20 -4.52
CA GLY A 59 0.13 -9.59 -4.54
C GLY A 59 -1.10 -9.85 -5.42
N MET A 60 -1.97 -8.85 -5.56
CA MET A 60 -3.14 -8.91 -6.45
C MET A 60 -2.70 -9.04 -7.92
N HIS A 61 -1.71 -8.25 -8.35
CA HIS A 61 -1.15 -8.33 -9.70
C HIS A 61 -0.55 -9.72 -10.00
N MET A 62 0.18 -10.28 -9.02
CA MET A 62 0.69 -11.65 -9.13
C MET A 62 -0.43 -12.69 -9.24
N ALA A 63 -1.53 -12.52 -8.49
CA ALA A 63 -2.70 -13.41 -8.58
C ALA A 63 -3.40 -13.27 -9.93
N MET A 64 -3.46 -12.07 -10.53
CA MET A 64 -3.99 -11.85 -11.87
C MET A 64 -3.14 -12.56 -12.93
N ILE A 65 -1.82 -12.41 -12.90
CA ILE A 65 -0.90 -13.12 -13.80
C ILE A 65 -1.05 -14.64 -13.63
N TYR A 66 -1.11 -15.13 -12.39
CA TYR A 66 -1.35 -16.53 -12.12
C TYR A 66 -2.68 -17.02 -12.70
N SER A 67 -3.77 -16.25 -12.55
CA SER A 67 -5.09 -16.62 -13.10
C SER A 67 -5.08 -16.63 -14.64
N MET A 68 -4.35 -15.72 -15.28
CA MET A 68 -4.14 -15.75 -16.72
C MET A 68 -3.38 -17.01 -17.17
N LEU A 69 -2.29 -17.32 -16.50
CA LEU A 69 -1.53 -18.55 -16.79
C LEU A 69 -2.37 -19.82 -16.59
N LEU A 70 -3.31 -19.80 -15.62
CA LEU A 70 -4.22 -20.91 -15.38
C LEU A 70 -5.13 -21.21 -16.57
N LEU A 71 -5.54 -20.19 -17.33
CA LEU A 71 -6.34 -20.35 -18.54
C LEU A 71 -5.56 -21.08 -19.64
N PHE A 72 -4.26 -20.82 -19.77
CA PHE A 72 -3.42 -21.43 -20.82
C PHE A 72 -2.83 -22.78 -20.42
N LEU A 73 -2.35 -22.91 -19.19
CA LEU A 73 -1.65 -24.11 -18.73
C LEU A 73 -2.57 -25.12 -18.03
N GLY A 74 -3.77 -24.67 -17.62
CA GLY A 74 -4.73 -25.48 -16.86
C GLY A 74 -4.31 -25.74 -15.42
N PRO A 75 -5.13 -26.43 -14.62
CA PRO A 75 -4.91 -26.58 -13.17
C PRO A 75 -3.60 -27.34 -12.85
N PRO A 76 -2.77 -26.82 -11.92
CA PRO A 76 -1.41 -27.32 -11.66
C PRO A 76 -1.38 -28.75 -11.12
N GLY A 77 -2.40 -29.16 -10.35
CA GLY A 77 -2.49 -30.49 -9.74
C GLY A 77 -3.13 -31.57 -10.63
N ALA A 78 -3.56 -31.26 -11.86
CA ALA A 78 -4.30 -32.20 -12.70
C ALA A 78 -3.36 -33.02 -13.62
N GLY A 79 -3.70 -34.28 -13.84
CA GLY A 79 -3.04 -35.20 -14.75
C GLY A 79 -1.93 -36.02 -14.11
N THR A 80 -1.10 -36.63 -14.98
CA THR A 80 0.05 -37.48 -14.58
C THR A 80 1.12 -36.68 -13.86
N TYR A 81 1.97 -37.32 -13.07
CA TYR A 81 3.07 -36.70 -12.35
C TYR A 81 3.98 -35.87 -13.29
N ALA A 82 4.35 -36.41 -14.44
CA ALA A 82 5.17 -35.70 -15.42
C ALA A 82 4.50 -34.42 -15.93
N ARG A 83 3.18 -34.48 -16.20
CA ARG A 83 2.41 -33.28 -16.63
C ARG A 83 2.32 -32.24 -15.52
N ARG A 84 2.19 -32.63 -14.25
CA ARG A 84 2.18 -31.71 -13.10
C ARG A 84 3.52 -31.01 -12.93
N ILE A 85 4.63 -31.74 -13.05
CA ILE A 85 5.99 -31.17 -13.00
C ILE A 85 6.22 -30.22 -14.18
N PHE A 86 5.86 -30.60 -15.40
CA PHE A 86 5.97 -29.73 -16.56
C PHE A 86 5.22 -28.42 -16.37
N ARG A 87 3.96 -28.48 -15.94
CA ARG A 87 3.17 -27.28 -15.63
C ARG A 87 3.81 -26.43 -14.53
N PHE A 88 4.30 -27.06 -13.45
CA PHE A 88 5.00 -26.34 -12.39
C PHE A 88 6.20 -25.57 -12.95
N VAL A 89 7.00 -26.17 -13.79
CA VAL A 89 8.17 -25.50 -14.41
C VAL A 89 7.73 -24.32 -15.27
N CYS A 90 6.69 -24.47 -16.10
CA CYS A 90 6.16 -23.38 -16.92
C CYS A 90 5.64 -22.22 -16.07
N TYR A 91 4.86 -22.51 -15.03
CA TYR A 91 4.39 -21.50 -14.07
C TYR A 91 5.55 -20.81 -13.36
N ALA A 92 6.53 -21.58 -12.88
CA ALA A 92 7.67 -21.07 -12.15
C ALA A 92 8.50 -20.10 -13.00
N ILE A 93 8.79 -20.46 -14.25
CA ILE A 93 9.49 -19.59 -15.19
C ILE A 93 8.72 -18.29 -15.40
N ALA A 94 7.42 -18.35 -15.68
CA ALA A 94 6.61 -17.16 -15.93
C ALA A 94 6.54 -16.24 -14.70
N ILE A 95 6.34 -16.80 -13.50
CA ILE A 95 6.27 -16.04 -12.24
C ILE A 95 7.63 -15.40 -11.93
N ILE A 96 8.74 -16.12 -12.06
CA ILE A 96 10.09 -15.59 -11.80
C ILE A 96 10.44 -14.48 -12.81
N LEU A 97 10.09 -14.66 -14.09
CA LEU A 97 10.28 -13.63 -15.11
C LEU A 97 9.48 -12.36 -14.77
N TYR A 98 8.21 -12.52 -14.39
CA TYR A 98 7.38 -11.37 -14.00
C TYR A 98 7.90 -10.67 -12.75
N MET A 99 8.35 -11.43 -11.73
CA MET A 99 9.02 -10.84 -10.55
C MET A 99 10.26 -10.03 -10.93
N GLY A 100 11.04 -10.53 -11.89
CA GLY A 100 12.22 -9.84 -12.42
C GLY A 100 11.86 -8.58 -13.20
N LEU A 101 10.82 -8.62 -14.03
CA LEU A 101 10.32 -7.47 -14.80
C LEU A 101 9.79 -6.34 -13.92
N THR A 102 9.17 -6.68 -12.78
CA THR A 102 8.59 -5.69 -11.84
C THR A 102 9.57 -5.19 -10.78
N GLY A 103 10.87 -5.45 -10.94
CA GLY A 103 11.92 -4.97 -10.03
C GLY A 103 11.98 -5.68 -8.68
N ALA A 104 11.32 -6.84 -8.53
CA ALA A 104 11.36 -7.70 -7.35
C ALA A 104 11.08 -6.98 -6.01
N CYS A 105 10.11 -6.05 -5.97
CA CYS A 105 9.72 -5.39 -4.73
C CYS A 105 9.20 -6.40 -3.69
N PRO A 106 9.30 -6.12 -2.37
CA PRO A 106 8.98 -7.10 -1.31
C PRO A 106 7.57 -7.71 -1.40
N ALA A 107 6.57 -6.94 -1.85
CA ALA A 107 5.20 -7.42 -2.01
C ALA A 107 5.07 -8.45 -3.15
N VAL A 108 5.78 -8.22 -4.26
CA VAL A 108 5.81 -9.14 -5.42
C VAL A 108 6.60 -10.40 -5.07
N VAL A 109 7.75 -10.25 -4.42
CA VAL A 109 8.57 -11.40 -3.99
C VAL A 109 7.78 -12.31 -3.04
N ARG A 110 7.10 -11.74 -2.04
CA ARG A 110 6.25 -12.52 -1.13
C ARG A 110 5.18 -13.30 -1.87
N SER A 111 4.40 -12.62 -2.70
CA SER A 111 3.27 -13.26 -3.41
C SER A 111 3.74 -14.28 -4.45
N GLY A 112 4.81 -13.96 -5.19
CA GLY A 112 5.43 -14.89 -6.11
C GLY A 112 5.95 -16.14 -5.41
N LEU A 113 6.63 -15.97 -4.27
CA LEU A 113 7.13 -17.09 -3.47
C LEU A 113 5.98 -17.95 -2.94
N MET A 114 4.91 -17.35 -2.41
CA MET A 114 3.73 -18.10 -1.95
C MET A 114 3.08 -18.90 -3.08
N ILE A 115 2.93 -18.31 -4.27
CA ILE A 115 2.37 -19.01 -5.44
C ILE A 115 3.30 -20.14 -5.86
N LEU A 116 4.61 -19.93 -5.92
CA LEU A 116 5.59 -20.98 -6.27
C LEU A 116 5.54 -22.14 -5.27
N LEU A 117 5.49 -21.88 -3.99
CA LEU A 117 5.35 -22.91 -2.94
C LEU A 117 4.02 -23.67 -3.05
N TYR A 118 2.92 -22.95 -3.32
CA TYR A 118 1.62 -23.57 -3.57
C TYR A 118 1.66 -24.50 -4.79
N LEU A 119 2.24 -24.05 -5.90
CA LEU A 119 2.38 -24.79 -7.13
C LEU A 119 3.26 -26.03 -6.93
N LEU A 120 4.37 -25.90 -6.21
CA LEU A 120 5.24 -27.01 -5.86
C LEU A 120 4.48 -28.06 -5.03
N GLY A 121 3.73 -27.64 -4.01
CA GLY A 121 2.90 -28.53 -3.24
C GLY A 121 1.85 -29.27 -4.08
N LYS A 122 1.20 -28.57 -5.01
CA LYS A 122 0.25 -29.19 -5.96
C LYS A 122 0.91 -30.17 -6.92
N ALA A 123 2.11 -29.86 -7.40
CA ALA A 123 2.88 -30.76 -8.25
C ALA A 123 3.28 -32.05 -7.52
N MET A 124 3.66 -31.93 -6.24
CA MET A 124 4.01 -33.06 -5.37
C MET A 124 2.80 -33.80 -4.79
N GLY A 125 1.60 -33.26 -4.94
CA GLY A 125 0.37 -33.84 -4.34
C GLY A 125 0.23 -33.55 -2.85
N TRP A 126 0.91 -32.53 -2.32
CA TRP A 126 0.84 -32.13 -0.91
C TRP A 126 -0.38 -31.24 -0.63
N ASN A 127 -0.92 -31.34 0.58
CA ASN A 127 -1.85 -30.35 1.06
C ASN A 127 -1.06 -29.20 1.70
N THR A 128 -1.21 -28.00 1.15
CA THR A 128 -0.46 -26.81 1.54
C THR A 128 -1.40 -25.75 2.12
N PRO A 129 -1.64 -25.74 3.45
CA PRO A 129 -2.43 -24.70 4.10
C PRO A 129 -1.82 -23.32 3.87
N ILE A 130 -2.66 -22.32 3.59
CA ILE A 130 -2.21 -20.96 3.24
C ILE A 130 -1.37 -20.34 4.35
N TRP A 131 -1.67 -20.62 5.63
CA TRP A 131 -0.88 -20.15 6.77
C TRP A 131 0.57 -20.66 6.75
N ASN A 132 0.76 -21.92 6.38
CA ASN A 132 2.11 -22.49 6.24
C ASN A 132 2.86 -21.84 5.08
N LEU A 133 2.17 -21.55 3.97
CA LEU A 133 2.76 -20.83 2.85
C LEU A 133 3.18 -19.42 3.24
N LEU A 134 2.33 -18.69 3.97
CA LEU A 134 2.64 -17.34 4.46
C LEU A 134 3.83 -17.35 5.42
N GLY A 135 3.82 -18.25 6.41
CA GLY A 135 4.90 -18.37 7.40
C GLY A 135 6.22 -18.78 6.76
N PHE A 136 6.20 -19.73 5.83
CA PHE A 136 7.41 -20.20 5.15
C PHE A 136 7.97 -19.13 4.19
N ALA A 137 7.10 -18.38 3.50
CA ALA A 137 7.53 -17.25 2.69
C ALA A 137 8.19 -16.16 3.53
N ALA A 138 7.63 -15.83 4.71
CA ALA A 138 8.24 -14.89 5.65
C ALA A 138 9.62 -15.39 6.13
N PHE A 139 9.69 -16.65 6.52
CA PHE A 139 10.94 -17.28 6.95
C PHE A 139 12.04 -17.19 5.88
N LEU A 140 11.72 -17.55 4.62
CA LEU A 140 12.70 -17.50 3.53
C LEU A 140 13.15 -16.05 3.22
N MET A 141 12.24 -15.08 3.23
CA MET A 141 12.61 -13.69 3.00
C MET A 141 13.51 -13.14 4.10
N LEU A 142 13.22 -13.46 5.36
CA LEU A 142 14.03 -13.06 6.51
C LEU A 142 15.37 -13.82 6.57
N TRP A 143 15.41 -15.06 6.12
CA TRP A 143 16.64 -15.85 6.03
C TRP A 143 17.63 -15.23 5.02
N ILE A 144 17.11 -14.78 3.87
CA ILE A 144 17.94 -14.15 2.82
C ILE A 144 18.41 -12.76 3.26
N ASN A 145 17.50 -11.96 3.81
CA ASN A 145 17.79 -10.62 4.30
C ASN A 145 17.02 -10.32 5.59
N PRO A 146 17.66 -10.44 6.77
CA PRO A 146 16.99 -10.20 8.04
C PRO A 146 16.47 -8.76 8.19
N PHE A 147 17.07 -7.77 7.52
CA PHE A 147 16.62 -6.38 7.61
C PHE A 147 15.32 -6.08 6.84
N VAL A 148 14.83 -7.03 6.05
CA VAL A 148 13.58 -6.84 5.29
C VAL A 148 12.36 -6.60 6.19
N TRP A 149 12.39 -7.05 7.46
CA TRP A 149 11.31 -6.79 8.40
C TRP A 149 11.11 -5.31 8.72
N MET A 150 12.16 -4.46 8.57
CA MET A 150 12.08 -3.00 8.73
C MET A 150 11.42 -2.33 7.53
N ASN A 151 11.35 -3.00 6.40
CA ASN A 151 10.75 -2.46 5.19
C ASN A 151 9.22 -2.38 5.33
N VAL A 152 8.66 -1.17 5.19
CA VAL A 152 7.23 -0.90 5.32
C VAL A 152 6.41 -1.76 4.33
N GLY A 153 6.90 -1.95 3.11
CA GLY A 153 6.23 -2.81 2.11
C GLY A 153 6.15 -4.28 2.54
N PHE A 154 7.17 -4.79 3.26
CA PHE A 154 7.12 -6.12 3.85
C PHE A 154 6.04 -6.17 4.94
N GLN A 155 6.08 -5.24 5.90
CA GLN A 155 5.13 -5.18 7.01
C GLN A 155 3.68 -5.10 6.51
N LEU A 156 3.37 -4.13 5.64
CA LEU A 156 2.03 -3.94 5.09
C LEU A 156 1.55 -5.19 4.33
N SER A 157 2.44 -5.81 3.56
CA SER A 157 2.07 -6.96 2.74
C SER A 157 1.76 -8.22 3.56
N PHE A 158 2.55 -8.52 4.59
CA PHE A 158 2.29 -9.67 5.47
C PHE A 158 1.12 -9.44 6.41
N LEU A 159 0.99 -8.22 6.96
CA LEU A 159 -0.16 -7.85 7.80
C LEU A 159 -1.47 -7.86 7.02
N ALA A 160 -1.50 -7.31 5.80
CA ALA A 160 -2.69 -7.38 4.94
C ALA A 160 -3.13 -8.82 4.70
N MET A 161 -2.20 -9.70 4.34
CA MET A 161 -2.53 -11.12 4.11
C MET A 161 -3.00 -11.81 5.38
N ALA A 162 -2.36 -11.55 6.52
CA ALA A 162 -2.81 -12.08 7.80
C ALA A 162 -4.24 -11.59 8.12
N GLY A 163 -4.53 -10.30 7.95
CA GLY A 163 -5.87 -9.74 8.13
C GLY A 163 -6.92 -10.42 7.24
N ILE A 164 -6.61 -10.60 5.96
CA ILE A 164 -7.50 -11.29 5.02
C ILE A 164 -7.75 -12.73 5.47
N LEU A 165 -6.71 -13.47 5.85
CA LEU A 165 -6.84 -14.87 6.26
C LEU A 165 -7.65 -15.02 7.55
N PHE A 166 -7.53 -14.05 8.48
CA PHE A 166 -8.28 -14.09 9.74
C PHE A 166 -9.73 -13.64 9.59
N TYR A 167 -9.98 -12.54 8.88
CA TYR A 167 -11.26 -11.84 8.95
C TYR A 167 -12.10 -11.91 7.68
N ALA A 168 -11.51 -12.11 6.49
CA ALA A 168 -12.29 -12.03 5.26
C ALA A 168 -13.41 -13.09 5.21
N GLN A 169 -13.10 -14.35 5.49
CA GLN A 169 -14.10 -15.42 5.43
C GLN A 169 -15.25 -15.29 6.46
N PRO A 170 -14.97 -15.02 7.75
CA PRO A 170 -16.04 -14.72 8.72
C PRO A 170 -16.90 -13.54 8.29
N THR A 171 -16.28 -12.44 7.81
CA THR A 171 -16.99 -11.24 7.39
C THR A 171 -17.86 -11.47 6.16
N ILE A 172 -17.35 -12.21 5.16
CA ILE A 172 -18.13 -12.57 3.96
C ILE A 172 -19.35 -13.40 4.33
N ARG A 173 -19.19 -14.36 5.24
CA ARG A 173 -20.29 -15.26 5.67
C ARG A 173 -21.35 -14.56 6.52
N TYR A 174 -21.01 -13.43 7.15
CA TYR A 174 -21.93 -12.69 7.99
C TYR A 174 -23.11 -12.12 7.20
N PHE A 175 -22.86 -11.64 5.96
CA PHE A 175 -23.91 -11.23 5.03
C PHE A 175 -23.85 -12.09 3.76
N SER A 176 -24.92 -12.81 3.49
CA SER A 176 -25.10 -13.57 2.24
C SER A 176 -26.17 -12.91 1.38
N PHE A 177 -25.76 -12.38 0.22
CA PHE A 177 -26.68 -11.76 -0.73
C PHE A 177 -27.05 -12.73 -1.84
N LYS A 178 -28.35 -12.79 -2.20
CA LYS A 178 -28.82 -13.62 -3.33
C LYS A 178 -28.39 -13.04 -4.69
N ASN A 179 -28.27 -11.71 -4.77
CA ASN A 179 -27.82 -11.04 -5.99
C ASN A 179 -26.31 -11.20 -6.14
N ILE A 180 -25.87 -11.73 -7.30
CA ILE A 180 -24.47 -12.01 -7.60
C ILE A 180 -23.61 -10.74 -7.56
N ILE A 181 -24.12 -9.62 -8.07
CA ILE A 181 -23.39 -8.35 -8.12
C ILE A 181 -23.18 -7.84 -6.68
N LEU A 182 -24.25 -7.81 -5.87
CA LEU A 182 -24.17 -7.35 -4.49
C LEU A 182 -23.30 -8.27 -3.64
N HIS A 183 -23.31 -9.58 -3.91
CA HIS A 183 -22.44 -10.55 -3.22
C HIS A 183 -20.95 -10.29 -3.56
N ARG A 184 -20.63 -10.07 -4.85
CA ARG A 184 -19.26 -9.75 -5.27
C ARG A 184 -18.76 -8.40 -4.72
N THR A 185 -19.62 -7.39 -4.72
CA THR A 185 -19.31 -6.09 -4.08
C THR A 185 -19.01 -6.28 -2.59
N TRP A 186 -19.83 -7.08 -1.91
CA TRP A 186 -19.60 -7.39 -0.51
C TRP A 186 -18.30 -8.18 -0.26
N GLU A 187 -17.96 -9.18 -1.09
CA GLU A 187 -16.69 -9.89 -1.01
C GLU A 187 -15.50 -8.94 -1.08
N ILE A 188 -15.47 -8.04 -2.07
CA ILE A 188 -14.40 -7.04 -2.24
C ILE A 188 -14.32 -6.13 -1.00
N THR A 189 -15.46 -5.62 -0.53
CA THR A 189 -15.53 -4.76 0.66
C THR A 189 -15.03 -5.49 1.91
N ALA A 190 -15.45 -6.73 2.13
CA ALA A 190 -15.05 -7.54 3.28
C ALA A 190 -13.54 -7.83 3.28
N VAL A 191 -12.97 -8.13 2.12
CA VAL A 191 -11.53 -8.35 1.96
C VAL A 191 -10.77 -7.05 2.22
N SER A 192 -11.25 -5.91 1.70
CA SER A 192 -10.63 -4.60 1.91
C SER A 192 -10.64 -4.20 3.39
N ILE A 193 -11.78 -4.37 4.09
CA ILE A 193 -11.88 -4.11 5.53
C ILE A 193 -10.97 -5.04 6.33
N ALA A 194 -10.94 -6.33 6.00
CA ALA A 194 -10.11 -7.33 6.68
C ALA A 194 -8.61 -7.01 6.57
N ALA A 195 -8.15 -6.60 5.38
CA ALA A 195 -6.79 -6.15 5.19
C ALA A 195 -6.51 -4.88 5.99
N GLN A 196 -7.42 -3.90 5.91
CA GLN A 196 -7.23 -2.57 6.51
C GLN A 196 -7.10 -2.63 8.03
N ILE A 197 -7.85 -3.49 8.71
CA ILE A 197 -7.77 -3.67 10.17
C ILE A 197 -6.31 -3.94 10.61
N PHE A 198 -5.57 -4.75 9.87
CA PHE A 198 -4.21 -5.11 10.23
C PHE A 198 -3.15 -4.11 9.78
N ILE A 199 -3.34 -3.48 8.62
CA ILE A 199 -2.35 -2.54 8.07
C ILE A 199 -2.49 -1.13 8.64
N LEU A 200 -3.67 -0.79 9.16
CA LEU A 200 -4.01 0.55 9.64
C LEU A 200 -2.99 1.13 10.64
N PRO A 201 -2.51 0.40 11.68
CA PRO A 201 -1.52 0.95 12.61
C PRO A 201 -0.21 1.34 11.93
N VAL A 202 0.21 0.54 10.94
CA VAL A 202 1.45 0.80 10.19
C VAL A 202 1.26 1.99 9.26
N ILE A 203 0.11 2.08 8.56
CA ILE A 203 -0.22 3.21 7.69
C ILE A 203 -0.24 4.50 8.48
N LEU A 204 -0.95 4.53 9.61
CA LEU A 204 -1.06 5.72 10.43
C LEU A 204 0.28 6.17 11.02
N ARG A 205 1.13 5.21 11.43
CA ARG A 205 2.46 5.50 11.96
C ARG A 205 3.41 6.03 10.89
N GLN A 206 3.30 5.53 9.65
CA GLN A 206 4.28 5.77 8.59
C GLN A 206 3.87 6.90 7.65
N PHE A 207 2.57 7.01 7.36
CA PHE A 207 2.06 7.96 6.35
C PHE A 207 1.21 9.08 6.93
N TYR A 208 0.78 8.98 8.19
CA TYR A 208 -0.03 9.98 8.89
C TYR A 208 -1.32 10.38 8.15
N GLN A 209 -1.81 9.52 7.26
CA GLN A 209 -2.99 9.72 6.43
C GLN A 209 -3.89 8.50 6.48
N PHE A 210 -5.20 8.73 6.48
CA PHE A 210 -6.19 7.67 6.28
C PHE A 210 -7.32 8.18 5.38
N PRO A 211 -7.32 7.79 4.09
CA PRO A 211 -8.37 8.17 3.17
C PRO A 211 -9.68 7.46 3.51
N LEU A 212 -10.74 8.22 3.81
CA LEU A 212 -12.04 7.65 4.12
C LEU A 212 -12.71 6.96 2.92
N THR A 213 -12.32 7.36 1.71
CA THR A 213 -12.84 6.80 0.45
C THR A 213 -12.24 5.44 0.08
N PHE A 214 -11.34 4.85 0.90
CA PHE A 214 -10.61 3.62 0.57
C PHE A 214 -11.50 2.45 0.13
N ILE A 215 -12.72 2.31 0.68
CA ILE A 215 -13.65 1.25 0.28
C ILE A 215 -14.19 1.52 -1.14
N ALA A 216 -14.66 2.73 -1.39
CA ALA A 216 -15.19 3.12 -2.70
C ALA A 216 -14.10 3.04 -3.77
N SER A 217 -12.91 3.54 -3.44
CA SER A 217 -11.75 3.47 -4.33
C SER A 217 -11.32 2.03 -4.63
N SER A 218 -11.33 1.15 -3.64
CA SER A 218 -11.03 -0.29 -3.85
C SER A 218 -12.05 -0.95 -4.78
N LEU A 219 -13.35 -0.62 -4.66
CA LEU A 219 -14.40 -1.16 -5.52
C LEU A 219 -14.24 -0.79 -7.00
N VAL A 220 -13.69 0.40 -7.28
CA VAL A 220 -13.39 0.86 -8.64
C VAL A 220 -12.00 0.40 -9.08
N ALA A 221 -11.01 0.55 -8.23
CA ALA A 221 -9.62 0.29 -8.57
C ALA A 221 -9.34 -1.19 -8.86
N MET A 222 -9.97 -2.12 -8.13
CA MET A 222 -9.78 -3.55 -8.39
C MET A 222 -10.22 -3.96 -9.81
N PRO A 223 -11.47 -3.76 -10.25
CA PRO A 223 -11.88 -4.14 -11.61
C PRO A 223 -11.15 -3.32 -12.68
N ALA A 224 -10.89 -2.03 -12.46
CA ALA A 224 -10.13 -1.21 -13.38
C ALA A 224 -8.71 -1.75 -13.58
N SER A 225 -8.04 -2.19 -12.50
CA SER A 225 -6.70 -2.80 -12.60
C SER A 225 -6.70 -4.08 -13.44
N TYR A 226 -7.75 -4.89 -13.37
CA TYR A 226 -7.89 -6.06 -14.26
C TYR A 226 -7.93 -5.61 -15.73
N VAL A 227 -8.72 -4.59 -16.06
CA VAL A 227 -8.80 -4.05 -17.43
C VAL A 227 -7.45 -3.53 -17.89
N ILE A 228 -6.73 -2.79 -17.05
CA ILE A 228 -5.42 -2.24 -17.40
C ILE A 228 -4.37 -3.35 -17.58
N ILE A 229 -4.28 -4.31 -16.66
CA ILE A 229 -3.26 -5.36 -16.73
C ILE A 229 -3.52 -6.32 -17.89
N PHE A 230 -4.73 -6.88 -17.99
CA PHE A 230 -5.05 -7.80 -19.08
C PHE A 230 -5.11 -7.09 -20.42
N GLY A 231 -5.66 -5.86 -20.46
CA GLY A 231 -5.73 -5.03 -21.65
C GLY A 231 -4.33 -4.72 -22.20
N SER A 232 -3.37 -4.31 -21.36
CA SER A 232 -2.01 -4.06 -21.81
C SER A 232 -1.33 -5.30 -22.37
N LEU A 233 -1.45 -6.45 -21.70
CA LEU A 233 -0.85 -7.71 -22.16
C LEU A 233 -1.46 -8.16 -23.50
N ILE A 234 -2.79 -8.07 -23.64
CA ILE A 234 -3.48 -8.42 -24.89
C ILE A 234 -3.05 -7.47 -26.01
N ASN A 235 -3.05 -6.16 -25.77
CA ASN A 235 -2.64 -5.16 -26.77
C ASN A 235 -1.19 -5.38 -27.22
N ILE A 236 -0.26 -5.59 -26.29
CA ILE A 236 1.14 -5.88 -26.64
C ILE A 236 1.25 -7.16 -27.49
N CYS A 237 0.54 -8.23 -27.12
CA CYS A 237 0.54 -9.46 -27.93
C CYS A 237 -0.04 -9.23 -29.33
N LEU A 238 -1.07 -8.43 -29.48
CA LEU A 238 -1.69 -8.08 -30.76
C LEU A 238 -0.77 -7.18 -31.59
N SER A 239 -0.10 -6.20 -30.98
CA SER A 239 0.86 -5.33 -31.67
C SER A 239 2.05 -6.11 -32.26
N VAL A 240 2.48 -7.19 -31.63
CA VAL A 240 3.52 -8.10 -32.22
C VAL A 240 3.05 -8.69 -33.55
N VAL A 241 1.73 -8.87 -33.75
CA VAL A 241 1.12 -9.38 -34.98
C VAL A 241 0.68 -8.26 -35.91
N GLY A 242 0.92 -6.98 -35.54
CA GLY A 242 0.53 -5.80 -36.32
C GLY A 242 -0.93 -5.38 -36.18
N ILE A 243 -1.57 -5.73 -35.07
CA ILE A 243 -2.98 -5.41 -34.78
C ILE A 243 -3.03 -4.40 -33.64
N ASP A 244 -3.29 -3.11 -33.97
CA ASP A 244 -3.24 -2.01 -33.00
C ASP A 244 -4.59 -1.35 -32.74
N PHE A 245 -5.72 -1.90 -33.26
CA PHE A 245 -7.03 -1.25 -33.21
C PHE A 245 -7.64 -1.15 -31.81
N LEU A 246 -7.14 -1.91 -30.82
CA LEU A 246 -7.64 -1.90 -29.44
C LEU A 246 -6.99 -0.81 -28.55
N TRP A 247 -5.86 -0.24 -28.93
CA TRP A 247 -5.16 0.77 -28.16
C TRP A 247 -6.02 2.03 -27.83
N PRO A 248 -6.81 2.58 -28.77
CA PRO A 248 -7.68 3.73 -28.44
C PRO A 248 -8.70 3.42 -27.33
N TRP A 249 -9.30 2.23 -27.35
CA TRP A 249 -10.25 1.80 -26.31
C TRP A 249 -9.57 1.59 -24.97
N TYR A 250 -8.36 1.07 -25.00
CA TYR A 250 -7.53 0.91 -23.82
C TYR A 250 -7.16 2.26 -23.20
N ASP A 251 -6.79 3.23 -24.02
CA ASP A 251 -6.47 4.59 -23.58
C ASP A 251 -7.67 5.28 -22.93
N ILE A 252 -8.87 5.15 -23.50
CA ILE A 252 -10.12 5.63 -22.90
C ILE A 252 -10.36 5.00 -21.53
N ALA A 253 -10.15 3.69 -21.40
CA ALA A 253 -10.33 2.99 -20.14
C ALA A 253 -9.31 3.46 -19.08
N GLY A 254 -8.06 3.72 -19.48
CA GLY A 254 -7.01 4.27 -18.63
C GLY A 254 -7.35 5.68 -18.13
N HIS A 255 -7.78 6.56 -19.02
CA HIS A 255 -8.25 7.91 -18.65
C HIS A 255 -9.43 7.87 -17.69
N TRP A 256 -10.43 7.01 -17.95
CA TRP A 256 -11.56 6.84 -17.04
C TRP A 256 -11.08 6.39 -15.64
N PHE A 257 -10.12 5.51 -15.56
CA PHE A 257 -9.57 5.07 -14.30
C PHE A 257 -8.85 6.21 -13.55
N ILE A 258 -7.98 6.97 -14.21
CA ILE A 258 -7.29 8.13 -13.63
C ILE A 258 -8.32 9.14 -13.13
N GLN A 259 -9.31 9.51 -13.97
CA GLN A 259 -10.32 10.50 -13.63
C GLN A 259 -11.20 10.06 -12.44
N SER A 260 -11.54 8.76 -12.35
CA SER A 260 -12.28 8.24 -11.21
C SER A 260 -11.49 8.35 -9.91
N MET A 261 -10.16 8.13 -9.93
CA MET A 261 -9.31 8.29 -8.77
C MET A 261 -9.16 9.77 -8.37
N LYS A 262 -8.97 10.69 -9.34
CA LYS A 262 -8.95 12.13 -9.10
C LYS A 262 -10.27 12.62 -8.47
N TRP A 263 -11.40 12.14 -8.96
CA TRP A 263 -12.72 12.47 -8.40
C TRP A 263 -12.88 11.97 -6.97
N MET A 264 -12.45 10.75 -6.67
CA MET A 264 -12.51 10.19 -5.31
C MET A 264 -11.55 10.88 -4.35
N ALA A 265 -10.37 11.29 -4.82
CA ALA A 265 -9.43 12.10 -4.04
C ALA A 265 -10.06 13.43 -3.63
N GLY A 266 -10.77 14.10 -4.55
CA GLY A 266 -11.49 15.35 -4.27
C GLY A 266 -12.66 15.22 -3.29
N LEU A 267 -13.15 14.01 -3.03
CA LEU A 267 -14.17 13.76 -2.00
C LEU A 267 -13.59 13.61 -0.59
N ASN A 268 -12.28 13.37 -0.46
CA ASN A 268 -11.64 13.35 0.84
C ASN A 268 -11.40 14.79 1.30
N PRO A 269 -11.98 15.21 2.43
CA PRO A 269 -11.56 16.46 3.05
C PRO A 269 -10.06 16.34 3.36
N GLU A 270 -9.32 17.43 3.21
CA GLU A 270 -7.93 17.55 3.69
C GLU A 270 -7.93 17.36 5.22
N MET A 271 -8.12 16.15 5.66
CA MET A 271 -8.04 15.82 7.06
C MET A 271 -6.59 15.58 7.42
N ASN A 272 -5.89 16.66 7.76
CA ASN A 272 -4.72 16.56 8.61
C ASN A 272 -5.20 16.05 9.97
N TYR A 273 -5.27 14.73 10.09
CA TYR A 273 -5.57 14.11 11.37
C TYR A 273 -4.38 14.36 12.29
N SER A 274 -4.64 15.03 13.41
CA SER A 274 -3.75 14.93 14.57
C SER A 274 -3.84 13.49 15.09
N LEU A 275 -2.98 12.69 14.52
CA LEU A 275 -3.05 11.22 14.53
C LEU A 275 -2.64 10.53 15.81
N PRO A 276 -1.94 11.13 16.80
CA PRO A 276 -1.58 10.42 18.00
C PRO A 276 -2.79 9.88 18.79
N ALA A 277 -3.85 10.66 18.90
CA ALA A 277 -5.06 10.22 19.61
C ALA A 277 -5.86 9.17 18.79
N LEU A 278 -5.94 9.36 17.47
CA LEU A 278 -6.64 8.43 16.59
C LEU A 278 -5.85 7.13 16.39
N ALA A 279 -4.53 7.19 16.25
CA ALA A 279 -3.68 5.99 16.16
C ALA A 279 -3.77 5.16 17.44
N GLY A 280 -3.79 5.79 18.61
CA GLY A 280 -4.03 5.12 19.88
C GLY A 280 -5.43 4.50 19.96
N LEU A 281 -6.47 5.23 19.52
CA LEU A 281 -7.84 4.71 19.48
C LEU A 281 -7.96 3.51 18.52
N LEU A 282 -7.30 3.58 17.38
CA LEU A 282 -7.34 2.50 16.37
C LEU A 282 -6.49 1.30 16.78
N LEU A 283 -5.35 1.50 17.43
CA LEU A 283 -4.59 0.44 18.09
C LEU A 283 -5.42 -0.21 19.20
N PHE A 284 -6.19 0.58 19.95
CA PHE A 284 -7.14 0.09 20.95
C PHE A 284 -8.26 -0.74 20.30
N LEU A 285 -8.91 -0.22 19.25
CA LEU A 285 -9.95 -0.94 18.51
C LEU A 285 -9.40 -2.22 17.90
N MET A 286 -8.19 -2.21 17.36
CA MET A 286 -7.54 -3.42 16.85
C MET A 286 -7.20 -4.42 17.96
N ALA A 287 -6.67 -3.97 19.08
CA ALA A 287 -6.42 -4.82 20.24
C ALA A 287 -7.73 -5.42 20.77
N VAL A 288 -8.82 -4.65 20.79
CA VAL A 288 -10.16 -5.12 21.16
C VAL A 288 -10.70 -6.13 20.14
N LEU A 289 -10.62 -5.85 18.85
CA LEU A 289 -11.08 -6.77 17.80
C LEU A 289 -10.23 -8.04 17.74
N PHE A 290 -8.92 -7.93 17.90
CA PHE A 290 -8.02 -9.08 18.01
C PHE A 290 -8.31 -9.92 19.26
N SER A 291 -8.59 -9.26 20.38
CA SER A 291 -8.96 -9.91 21.63
C SER A 291 -10.33 -10.57 21.56
N LEU A 292 -11.31 -9.94 20.88
CA LEU A 292 -12.61 -10.54 20.61
C LEU A 292 -12.48 -11.80 19.71
N ALA A 293 -11.60 -11.74 18.70
CA ALA A 293 -11.31 -12.90 17.86
C ALA A 293 -10.63 -14.02 18.65
N LEU A 294 -9.70 -13.72 19.54
CA LEU A 294 -9.09 -14.68 20.47
C LEU A 294 -10.12 -15.22 21.47
N ILE A 295 -11.07 -14.41 21.96
CA ILE A 295 -12.14 -14.84 22.87
C ILE A 295 -13.05 -15.86 22.20
N TYR A 296 -13.36 -15.66 20.92
CA TYR A 296 -14.21 -16.57 20.14
C TYR A 296 -13.51 -17.91 19.85
N LEU A 297 -12.17 -17.93 19.83
CA LEU A 297 -11.36 -19.08 19.49
C LEU A 297 -10.70 -19.77 20.73
N TRP A 298 -10.65 -19.09 21.91
CA TRP A 298 -9.95 -19.62 23.09
C TRP A 298 -10.50 -19.11 24.45
N PRO A 299 -10.63 -19.96 25.47
CA PRO A 299 -11.16 -19.56 26.79
C PRO A 299 -10.25 -18.58 27.57
N LEU A 300 -8.97 -18.44 27.21
CA LEU A 300 -8.02 -17.48 27.80
C LEU A 300 -8.15 -16.04 27.22
N GLY A 301 -8.95 -15.87 26.16
CA GLY A 301 -9.04 -14.60 25.43
C GLY A 301 -9.63 -13.44 26.23
N LYS A 302 -10.50 -13.69 27.22
CA LYS A 302 -11.09 -12.61 28.07
C LYS A 302 -10.03 -11.83 28.84
N LYS A 303 -9.05 -12.53 29.44
CA LYS A 303 -7.96 -11.88 30.19
C LYS A 303 -7.02 -11.10 29.24
N ALA A 304 -6.72 -11.65 28.08
CA ALA A 304 -5.91 -10.95 27.05
C ALA A 304 -6.62 -9.69 26.52
N ALA A 305 -7.96 -9.71 26.37
CA ALA A 305 -8.76 -8.55 25.99
C ALA A 305 -8.69 -7.40 27.00
N TYR A 306 -8.79 -7.74 28.29
CA TYR A 306 -8.65 -6.74 29.38
C TYR A 306 -7.25 -6.13 29.44
N ILE A 307 -6.20 -6.96 29.32
CA ILE A 307 -4.81 -6.49 29.31
C ILE A 307 -4.54 -5.59 28.10
N ALA A 308 -4.99 -5.98 26.91
CA ALA A 308 -4.84 -5.18 25.70
C ALA A 308 -5.60 -3.85 25.79
N GLY A 309 -6.84 -3.86 26.31
CA GLY A 309 -7.61 -2.65 26.53
C GLY A 309 -6.96 -1.70 27.54
N LEU A 310 -6.45 -2.24 28.64
CA LEU A 310 -5.78 -1.46 29.68
C LEU A 310 -4.44 -0.89 29.14
N SER A 311 -3.65 -1.67 28.43
CA SER A 311 -2.40 -1.19 27.83
C SER A 311 -2.62 -0.08 26.82
N ALA A 312 -3.67 -0.16 26.00
CA ALA A 312 -4.03 0.89 25.05
C ALA A 312 -4.49 2.18 25.74
N LEU A 313 -5.27 2.07 26.83
CA LEU A 313 -5.67 3.23 27.63
C LEU A 313 -4.47 3.91 28.32
N ILE A 314 -3.53 3.11 28.85
CA ILE A 314 -2.29 3.63 29.45
C ILE A 314 -1.45 4.34 28.37
N THR A 315 -1.31 3.75 27.18
CA THR A 315 -0.54 4.34 26.07
C THR A 315 -1.15 5.67 25.63
N LEU A 316 -2.49 5.74 25.52
CA LEU A 316 -3.22 6.98 25.23
C LEU A 316 -3.02 8.04 26.31
N GLY A 317 -3.11 7.66 27.57
CA GLY A 317 -2.89 8.56 28.70
C GLY A 317 -1.48 9.12 28.76
N CYS A 318 -0.46 8.25 28.64
CA CYS A 318 0.94 8.65 28.59
C CYS A 318 1.26 9.55 27.41
N HIS A 319 0.66 9.28 26.24
CA HIS A 319 0.87 10.09 25.04
C HIS A 319 0.30 11.51 25.22
N ARG A 320 -0.92 11.67 25.78
CA ARG A 320 -1.51 12.96 26.08
C ARG A 320 -0.68 13.78 27.09
N VAL A 321 -0.12 13.13 28.10
CA VAL A 321 0.70 13.81 29.11
C VAL A 321 2.05 14.30 28.52
N ASN A 322 2.64 13.52 27.61
CA ASN A 322 3.90 13.89 26.95
C ASN A 322 3.77 15.04 25.93
N GLN A 323 2.56 15.36 25.49
CA GLN A 323 2.32 16.42 24.50
C GLN A 323 2.10 17.82 25.11
N TRP A 324 1.96 17.91 26.45
CA TRP A 324 1.72 19.19 27.10
C TRP A 324 3.02 20.02 27.17
N HIS A 325 3.01 21.16 26.43
CA HIS A 325 3.93 22.28 26.53
C HIS A 325 5.42 21.96 26.30
N VAL A 326 5.75 21.60 25.08
CA VAL A 326 7.16 21.48 24.67
C VAL A 326 7.44 22.48 23.56
N ASP A 327 8.24 23.51 23.87
CA ASP A 327 8.81 24.39 22.87
C ASP A 327 10.00 23.67 22.21
N GLU A 328 9.94 23.49 20.89
CA GLU A 328 10.94 22.74 20.15
C GLU A 328 11.33 23.43 18.84
N ILE A 329 12.60 23.32 18.49
CA ILE A 329 13.13 23.65 17.16
C ILE A 329 13.52 22.33 16.49
N VAL A 330 12.88 22.02 15.38
CA VAL A 330 13.13 20.80 14.60
C VAL A 330 13.79 21.17 13.30
N ILE A 331 15.01 20.69 13.09
CA ILE A 331 15.75 20.89 11.85
C ILE A 331 15.72 19.59 11.07
N TYR A 332 15.19 19.64 9.84
CA TYR A 332 15.10 18.49 8.96
C TYR A 332 16.27 18.48 7.99
N HIS A 333 16.89 17.32 7.82
CA HIS A 333 17.89 17.15 6.78
C HIS A 333 17.17 16.99 5.42
N HIS A 334 17.30 18.01 4.57
CA HIS A 334 16.72 17.99 3.23
C HIS A 334 17.81 18.28 2.19
N PHE A 335 17.91 17.45 1.14
CA PHE A 335 19.00 17.53 0.14
C PHE A 335 18.96 18.78 -0.74
N LYS A 336 17.84 19.53 -0.75
CA LYS A 336 17.68 20.76 -1.55
C LYS A 336 17.83 22.05 -0.77
N GLY A 337 17.99 22.02 0.55
CA GLY A 337 18.11 23.23 1.36
C GLY A 337 17.73 23.07 2.82
N LEU A 338 17.68 24.18 3.55
CA LEU A 338 17.32 24.23 4.95
C LEU A 338 15.79 24.13 5.11
N LEU A 339 15.38 23.22 5.97
CA LEU A 339 13.99 23.09 6.40
C LEU A 339 13.97 22.97 7.92
N ALA A 340 13.30 23.88 8.61
CA ALA A 340 13.18 23.86 10.07
C ALA A 340 11.80 24.30 10.50
N ASP A 341 11.26 23.66 11.53
CA ASP A 341 10.03 24.03 12.21
C ASP A 341 10.34 24.53 13.63
N VAL A 342 9.81 25.68 13.97
CA VAL A 342 9.85 26.25 15.32
C VAL A 342 8.46 26.10 15.93
N MET A 343 8.33 25.26 16.96
CA MET A 343 7.07 24.96 17.61
C MET A 343 7.00 25.62 18.97
N VAL A 344 5.98 26.46 19.16
CA VAL A 344 5.73 27.17 20.42
C VAL A 344 4.20 27.19 20.67
N ASP A 345 3.77 26.72 21.83
CA ASP A 345 2.36 26.72 22.27
C ASP A 345 1.38 26.18 21.21
N GLY A 346 1.72 25.10 20.50
CA GLY A 346 0.88 24.48 19.47
C GLY A 346 0.85 25.21 18.12
N GLN A 347 1.61 26.30 17.99
CA GLN A 347 1.84 26.98 16.70
C GLN A 347 3.17 26.51 16.09
N CYS A 348 3.21 26.38 14.78
CA CYS A 348 4.40 26.02 14.05
C CYS A 348 4.76 27.11 13.05
N ILE A 349 5.98 27.61 13.16
CA ILE A 349 6.58 28.51 12.18
C ILE A 349 7.57 27.70 11.35
N SER A 350 7.27 27.54 10.07
CA SER A 350 8.11 26.80 9.14
C SER A 350 9.07 27.73 8.43
N ILE A 351 10.35 27.48 8.58
CA ILE A 351 11.45 28.17 7.89
C ILE A 351 11.91 27.24 6.77
N GLN A 352 11.71 27.66 5.52
CA GLN A 352 12.07 26.85 4.36
C GLN A 352 12.83 27.63 3.31
N ASP A 353 13.76 26.97 2.63
CA ASP A 353 14.43 27.51 1.47
C ASP A 353 13.47 27.52 0.26
N THR A 354 13.51 28.58 -0.54
CA THR A 354 12.65 28.77 -1.73
C THR A 354 12.82 27.69 -2.80
N ILE A 355 13.88 26.89 -2.73
CA ILE A 355 14.16 25.79 -3.67
C ILE A 355 13.35 24.52 -3.34
N ILE A 356 12.78 24.42 -2.14
CA ILE A 356 12.07 23.23 -1.69
C ILE A 356 10.59 23.30 -2.12
N THR A 357 10.11 22.29 -2.83
CA THR A 357 8.70 22.25 -3.27
C THR A 357 7.76 22.02 -2.08
N PRO A 358 6.55 22.63 -2.08
CA PRO A 358 5.59 22.49 -0.99
C PRO A 358 5.28 21.03 -0.62
N GLY A 359 5.13 20.14 -1.60
CA GLY A 359 4.89 18.71 -1.36
C GLY A 359 6.05 18.01 -0.65
N SER A 360 7.30 18.39 -0.93
CA SER A 360 8.49 17.87 -0.24
C SER A 360 8.55 18.33 1.21
N VAL A 361 8.17 19.60 1.47
CA VAL A 361 8.08 20.17 2.82
C VAL A 361 7.05 19.41 3.63
N GLU A 362 5.85 19.25 3.08
CA GLU A 362 4.77 18.55 3.76
C GLU A 362 5.14 17.10 4.08
N PHE A 363 5.75 16.37 3.15
CA PHE A 363 6.22 15.02 3.38
C PHE A 363 7.25 14.93 4.50
N ALA A 364 8.24 15.83 4.51
CA ALA A 364 9.32 15.83 5.50
C ALA A 364 8.83 16.21 6.92
N THR A 365 7.87 17.15 7.02
CA THR A 365 7.45 17.74 8.31
C THR A 365 6.20 17.09 8.89
N ARG A 366 5.37 16.43 8.05
CA ARG A 366 4.06 15.89 8.42
C ARG A 366 4.09 15.02 9.69
N GLY A 367 5.04 14.10 9.76
CA GLY A 367 5.15 13.19 10.92
C GLY A 367 5.32 13.94 12.23
N ASN A 368 6.20 14.93 12.26
CA ASN A 368 6.52 15.67 13.45
C ASN A 368 5.42 16.68 13.82
N ARG A 369 4.86 17.37 12.81
CA ARG A 369 3.74 18.29 13.00
C ARG A 369 2.49 17.57 13.53
N CYS A 370 2.17 16.39 13.00
CA CYS A 370 1.10 15.56 13.52
C CYS A 370 1.36 15.07 14.95
N HIS A 371 2.61 14.76 15.30
CA HIS A 371 2.97 14.37 16.67
C HIS A 371 2.77 15.46 17.69
N ARG A 372 2.78 16.73 17.27
CA ARG A 372 2.72 17.92 18.13
C ARG A 372 1.36 18.63 18.10
N ASP A 373 0.34 18.05 17.46
CA ASP A 373 -0.99 18.65 17.30
C ASP A 373 -0.91 20.12 16.81
N VAL A 374 -0.06 20.37 15.80
CA VAL A 374 0.12 21.71 15.22
C VAL A 374 -1.19 22.18 14.60
N ILE A 375 -1.75 23.27 15.15
CA ILE A 375 -3.06 23.81 14.72
C ILE A 375 -2.90 24.77 13.54
N HIS A 376 -1.82 25.55 13.53
CA HIS A 376 -1.53 26.52 12.47
C HIS A 376 -0.07 26.48 12.06
N THR A 377 0.19 26.53 10.75
CA THR A 377 1.54 26.64 10.18
C THR A 377 1.68 27.98 9.48
N ILE A 378 2.68 28.76 9.85
CA ILE A 378 3.03 30.03 9.21
C ILE A 378 4.31 29.77 8.39
N SER A 379 4.26 29.93 7.06
CA SER A 379 5.45 29.79 6.22
C SER A 379 6.19 31.12 6.09
N THR A 380 7.52 31.08 6.05
CA THR A 380 8.36 32.29 5.88
C THR A 380 8.31 32.86 4.46
N ALA A 381 7.59 32.22 3.54
CA ALA A 381 7.40 32.77 2.20
C ALA A 381 6.49 34.02 2.16
N ASP A 382 5.73 34.29 3.23
CA ASP A 382 4.89 35.49 3.33
C ASP A 382 5.74 36.65 3.87
N GLU A 383 6.01 37.63 3.02
CA GLU A 383 6.91 38.79 3.25
C GLU A 383 6.50 39.77 4.37
N HIS A 384 5.58 39.46 5.26
CA HIS A 384 5.11 40.36 6.30
C HIS A 384 5.60 39.98 7.70
N GLY A 385 6.66 40.68 8.08
CA GLY A 385 7.05 41.06 9.45
C GLY A 385 7.03 39.96 10.52
N PHE A 386 8.13 39.21 10.64
CA PHE A 386 8.34 38.27 11.75
C PHE A 386 8.54 39.00 13.08
N SER A 387 7.65 38.76 14.05
CA SER A 387 8.00 38.85 15.46
C SER A 387 8.66 37.55 15.89
N THR A 388 9.89 37.59 16.39
CA THR A 388 10.55 36.40 16.96
C THR A 388 9.67 35.80 18.04
N PRO A 389 9.34 34.48 17.95
CA PRO A 389 8.54 33.85 18.99
C PRO A 389 9.27 33.94 20.34
N LYS A 390 8.55 34.32 21.38
CA LYS A 390 9.07 34.28 22.76
C LYS A 390 8.89 32.87 23.28
N PHE A 391 10.00 32.16 23.52
CA PHE A 391 9.96 30.87 24.15
C PHE A 391 9.71 31.01 25.66
N ASN A 392 8.74 30.26 26.21
CA ASN A 392 8.50 30.21 27.63
C ASN A 392 9.53 29.39 28.42
N TYR A 393 10.21 28.49 27.71
CA TYR A 393 11.30 27.63 28.22
C TYR A 393 12.44 27.52 27.21
N THR A 394 13.55 26.93 27.62
CA THR A 394 14.67 26.63 26.71
C THR A 394 14.19 25.63 25.65
N PRO A 395 14.13 25.98 24.36
CA PRO A 395 13.62 25.12 23.34
C PRO A 395 14.51 23.88 23.17
N ARG A 396 13.88 22.73 22.95
CA ARG A 396 14.61 21.52 22.56
C ARG A 396 14.96 21.58 21.08
N ILE A 397 16.22 21.34 20.77
CA ILE A 397 16.68 21.26 19.36
C ILE A 397 16.74 19.79 18.97
N LEU A 398 15.94 19.42 17.99
CA LEU A 398 15.93 18.08 17.42
C LEU A 398 16.45 18.12 15.99
N LEU A 399 17.41 17.26 15.72
CA LEU A 399 17.97 17.07 14.38
C LEU A 399 17.41 15.76 13.82
N PHE A 400 16.67 15.84 12.72
CA PHE A 400 16.20 14.66 12.01
C PHE A 400 17.00 14.49 10.72
N ALA A 401 17.69 13.35 10.62
CA ALA A 401 18.23 12.85 9.36
C ALA A 401 17.15 11.94 8.73
N ASN A 402 16.67 12.29 7.54
CA ASN A 402 15.83 11.42 6.72
C ASN A 402 16.68 10.40 5.97
#